data_6de41e07bffb9905af7cea38517a3d8e
#
_entry.id   6de41e07bffb9905af7cea38517a3d8e
#
_cell.length_a   1.000
_cell.length_b   1.000
_cell.length_c   1.000
_cell.angle_alpha   90.00
_cell.angle_beta   90.00
_cell.angle_gamma   90.00
#
_symmetry.space_group_name_H-M   'P 1'
#
loop_
_entity.id
_entity.type
_entity.pdbx_description
1 polymer ?
#
loop_
_entity_poly.entity_id
_entity_poly.type
_entity_poly.pdbx_seq_one_letter_code
_entity_poly.pdbx_strand_id
1 'polypeptide(L)'
;MPTTRLQQRMTKGIPDQAASARLRSALSIAVMCCASAAAVAETGVSYGGLEISGFGTLGALRTNTDHAEVTRDQSQQSGAKTDLSLKQDSLIGIQAYYKANESLEFVAQGVSRYGPRGDFRPELMAAYGQYAATPNLSLRAGRIGMEFYMLADSRLVGYSYLTVRPPREIFTALPFQYVDGADFTAIAPVGDGVLKGRLFLGQSGEEAPVADELLNLRGNPIAGAYAEYQTGNWQWRVTYAQIEFKHELPDEVAALRAGLNQASRFDFPGAAEAAESISLTNTVSRFYSLGAVYDRGPLQVQGMLAQIRHESAIYQDSLAAYLIAGYRIGQFTPFAGIATSRSTADSVSSGLPAAPQFAPLNAGLDGAIARTHTDQTTYTLGVRWDFRRDMALKAQVDMVRGARDSIYLYPTHDADFNGKLNVYSLALDFVF
;
A
#
# COMPACT_ATOMS: atom_id res chain seq x y z
N MET A 1 -76.28 24.01 32.55
CA MET A 1 -76.53 22.76 31.86
C MET A 1 -75.69 22.75 30.60
N PRO A 2 -74.93 21.71 30.21
CA PRO A 2 -74.13 20.76 30.96
C PRO A 2 -72.67 20.86 30.68
N THR A 3 -71.89 20.47 31.61
CA THR A 3 -70.51 19.94 31.72
C THR A 3 -69.89 19.28 30.51
N THR A 4 -68.67 19.70 30.16
CA THR A 4 -67.76 18.95 29.27
C THR A 4 -66.46 18.66 30.00
N ARG A 5 -66.21 17.37 30.25
CA ARG A 5 -64.95 16.85 30.85
C ARG A 5 -63.82 16.86 29.84
N LEU A 6 -62.67 17.46 30.19
CA LEU A 6 -61.40 17.30 29.54
C LEU A 6 -60.86 15.88 29.80
N GLN A 7 -60.64 15.12 28.73
CA GLN A 7 -59.80 13.92 28.74
C GLN A 7 -58.33 14.32 28.38
N GLN A 8 -57.47 14.28 29.38
CA GLN A 8 -56.04 14.22 29.17
C GLN A 8 -55.69 12.82 28.65
N ARG A 9 -55.30 12.73 27.38
CA ARG A 9 -54.56 11.57 26.87
C ARG A 9 -53.08 11.83 26.97
N MET A 10 -52.41 11.02 27.79
CA MET A 10 -50.95 10.85 27.78
C MET A 10 -50.51 10.27 26.43
N THR A 11 -49.82 11.01 25.64
CA THR A 11 -49.08 10.50 24.49
C THR A 11 -47.79 9.86 25.01
N LYS A 12 -47.75 8.52 25.11
CA LYS A 12 -46.53 7.75 25.22
C LYS A 12 -45.71 8.00 23.94
N GLY A 13 -44.45 8.46 24.11
CA GLY A 13 -43.52 8.66 23.04
C GLY A 13 -43.26 7.34 22.28
N ILE A 14 -43.52 7.37 21.01
CA ILE A 14 -43.11 6.34 20.05
C ILE A 14 -41.60 6.48 19.87
N PRO A 15 -40.78 5.47 20.11
CA PRO A 15 -39.35 5.56 19.79
C PRO A 15 -39.20 5.77 18.28
N ASP A 16 -38.36 6.73 17.93
CA ASP A 16 -38.09 7.16 16.56
C ASP A 16 -37.58 5.99 15.70
N GLN A 17 -38.49 5.38 14.92
CA GLN A 17 -38.17 4.31 13.97
C GLN A 17 -37.21 4.79 12.88
N ALA A 18 -37.09 6.10 12.66
CA ALA A 18 -36.16 6.68 11.70
C ALA A 18 -34.70 6.61 12.21
N ALA A 19 -34.50 6.76 13.53
CA ALA A 19 -33.16 6.61 14.12
C ALA A 19 -32.68 5.15 14.06
N SER A 20 -33.57 4.18 14.30
CA SER A 20 -33.23 2.75 14.22
C SER A 20 -33.01 2.26 12.78
N ALA A 21 -33.74 2.83 11.81
CA ALA A 21 -33.54 2.54 10.39
C ALA A 21 -32.18 3.13 9.86
N ARG A 22 -31.85 4.35 10.30
CA ARG A 22 -30.55 4.99 9.99
C ARG A 22 -29.38 4.25 10.62
N LEU A 23 -29.52 3.74 11.85
CA LEU A 23 -28.51 2.93 12.51
C LEU A 23 -28.32 1.58 11.80
N ARG A 24 -29.38 0.93 11.33
CA ARG A 24 -29.30 -0.32 10.56
C ARG A 24 -28.70 -0.11 9.17
N SER A 25 -28.99 1.01 8.50
CA SER A 25 -28.37 1.36 7.22
C SER A 25 -26.91 1.75 7.39
N ALA A 26 -26.53 2.47 8.44
CA ALA A 26 -25.15 2.79 8.75
C ALA A 26 -24.35 1.54 9.15
N LEU A 27 -24.94 0.61 9.90
CA LEU A 27 -24.33 -0.67 10.24
C LEU A 27 -24.15 -1.57 9.00
N SER A 28 -25.13 -1.58 8.07
CA SER A 28 -25.00 -2.30 6.79
C SER A 28 -23.91 -1.71 5.89
N ILE A 29 -23.71 -0.39 5.90
CA ILE A 29 -22.64 0.29 5.15
C ILE A 29 -21.29 0.09 5.83
N ALA A 30 -21.20 0.09 7.16
CA ALA A 30 -19.96 -0.21 7.90
C ALA A 30 -19.51 -1.66 7.76
N VAL A 31 -20.45 -2.60 7.67
CA VAL A 31 -20.21 -4.00 7.27
C VAL A 31 -19.75 -4.07 5.80
N MET A 32 -20.22 -3.19 4.91
CA MET A 32 -19.71 -3.10 3.54
C MET A 32 -18.26 -2.58 3.44
N CYS A 33 -17.77 -1.77 4.38
CA CYS A 33 -16.35 -1.35 4.37
C CYS A 33 -15.37 -2.42 4.93
N CYS A 34 -15.85 -3.33 5.80
CA CYS A 34 -15.17 -4.62 6.06
C CYS A 34 -15.44 -5.63 4.93
N ALA A 35 -16.47 -5.40 4.14
CA ALA A 35 -16.97 -6.22 3.03
C ALA A 35 -16.42 -5.80 1.65
N SER A 36 -15.38 -4.98 1.54
CA SER A 36 -14.65 -4.91 0.26
C SER A 36 -13.98 -6.25 -0.07
N ALA A 37 -13.70 -7.09 0.94
CA ALA A 37 -13.45 -8.52 0.72
C ALA A 37 -14.75 -9.35 0.55
N ALA A 38 -15.91 -8.91 1.09
CA ALA A 38 -17.18 -9.65 1.04
C ALA A 38 -18.10 -9.22 -0.11
N ALA A 39 -17.89 -8.07 -0.76
CA ALA A 39 -18.60 -7.70 -1.99
C ALA A 39 -18.21 -8.58 -3.21
N VAL A 40 -17.17 -9.40 -3.06
CA VAL A 40 -16.79 -10.46 -4.02
C VAL A 40 -17.61 -11.75 -3.82
N ALA A 41 -18.34 -11.87 -2.72
CA ALA A 41 -18.96 -13.13 -2.26
C ALA A 41 -20.25 -13.56 -2.97
N GLU A 42 -20.75 -12.83 -3.95
CA GLU A 42 -21.95 -13.33 -4.74
C GLU A 42 -21.61 -14.49 -5.69
N THR A 43 -20.33 -14.79 -5.94
CA THR A 43 -19.89 -15.87 -6.83
C THR A 43 -19.11 -16.98 -6.14
N GLY A 44 -18.80 -16.84 -4.85
CA GLY A 44 -18.05 -17.84 -4.08
C GLY A 44 -18.85 -19.09 -3.71
N VAL A 45 -18.14 -20.18 -3.41
CA VAL A 45 -18.75 -21.44 -2.95
C VAL A 45 -18.93 -21.37 -1.43
N SER A 46 -20.19 -21.49 -0.94
CA SER A 46 -20.52 -21.54 0.48
C SER A 46 -20.93 -22.94 0.92
N TYR A 47 -20.34 -23.45 2.01
CA TYR A 47 -20.68 -24.74 2.61
C TYR A 47 -20.44 -24.71 4.12
N GLY A 48 -21.48 -24.92 4.93
CA GLY A 48 -21.34 -25.11 6.38
C GLY A 48 -20.65 -23.95 7.11
N GLY A 49 -20.85 -22.69 6.68
CA GLY A 49 -20.20 -21.50 7.26
C GLY A 49 -18.82 -21.19 6.68
N LEU A 50 -18.30 -22.01 5.77
CA LEU A 50 -17.12 -21.77 4.98
C LEU A 50 -17.50 -21.14 3.65
N GLU A 51 -16.89 -20.00 3.30
CA GLU A 51 -17.01 -19.31 2.03
C GLU A 51 -15.65 -19.27 1.34
N ILE A 52 -15.58 -19.65 0.08
CA ILE A 52 -14.36 -19.59 -0.73
C ILE A 52 -14.62 -18.62 -1.87
N SER A 53 -13.77 -17.64 -2.00
CA SER A 53 -13.77 -16.64 -3.07
C SER A 53 -12.37 -16.48 -3.64
N GLY A 54 -12.25 -15.81 -4.78
CA GLY A 54 -10.97 -15.58 -5.38
C GLY A 54 -10.96 -14.39 -6.32
N PHE A 55 -9.77 -14.02 -6.73
CA PHE A 55 -9.52 -12.93 -7.65
C PHE A 55 -8.27 -13.21 -8.48
N GLY A 56 -8.17 -12.55 -9.61
CA GLY A 56 -6.96 -12.62 -10.41
C GLY A 56 -6.85 -11.48 -11.40
N THR A 57 -5.64 -11.31 -11.89
CA THR A 57 -5.27 -10.41 -12.97
C THR A 57 -4.37 -11.15 -13.95
N LEU A 58 -4.70 -11.12 -15.23
CA LEU A 58 -3.80 -11.47 -16.31
C LEU A 58 -3.30 -10.16 -16.94
N GLY A 59 -2.06 -9.80 -16.62
CA GLY A 59 -1.46 -8.55 -17.02
C GLY A 59 -0.44 -8.73 -18.14
N ALA A 60 -0.39 -7.75 -19.04
CA ALA A 60 0.63 -7.63 -20.07
C ALA A 60 1.15 -6.20 -20.06
N LEU A 61 2.46 -6.02 -19.99
CA LEU A 61 3.06 -4.71 -20.04
C LEU A 61 4.38 -4.69 -20.81
N ARG A 62 4.70 -3.53 -21.37
CA ARG A 62 5.99 -3.22 -21.97
C ARG A 62 6.30 -1.74 -21.80
N THR A 63 7.56 -1.41 -21.98
CA THR A 63 8.02 -0.01 -21.98
C THR A 63 8.49 0.44 -23.37
N ASN A 64 8.86 1.69 -23.48
CA ASN A 64 9.48 2.26 -24.69
C ASN A 64 11.01 2.33 -24.60
N THR A 65 11.64 1.79 -23.55
CA THR A 65 13.09 1.84 -23.34
C THR A 65 13.58 0.62 -22.57
N ASP A 66 14.82 0.21 -22.85
CA ASP A 66 15.50 -0.84 -22.09
C ASP A 66 16.41 -0.28 -20.98
N HIS A 67 16.52 1.06 -20.88
CA HIS A 67 17.36 1.74 -19.89
C HIS A 67 16.75 1.79 -18.49
N ALA A 68 15.49 1.38 -18.30
CA ALA A 68 14.84 1.30 -16.99
C ALA A 68 13.84 0.15 -16.95
N GLU A 69 13.64 -0.41 -15.77
CA GLU A 69 12.72 -1.52 -15.51
C GLU A 69 11.46 -1.07 -14.81
N VAL A 70 10.33 -1.70 -15.14
CA VAL A 70 9.04 -1.47 -14.49
C VAL A 70 8.61 -2.72 -13.76
N THR A 71 8.59 -2.64 -12.42
CA THR A 71 7.98 -3.64 -11.53
C THR A 71 6.60 -3.17 -11.07
N ARG A 72 5.75 -4.06 -10.57
CA ARG A 72 4.49 -3.68 -9.92
C ARG A 72 4.75 -2.99 -8.57
N ASP A 73 5.64 -3.55 -7.77
CA ASP A 73 6.09 -3.02 -6.49
C ASP A 73 7.55 -3.44 -6.22
N GLN A 74 8.13 -2.98 -5.12
CA GLN A 74 9.53 -3.26 -4.76
C GLN A 74 9.81 -4.70 -4.33
N SER A 75 8.79 -5.53 -4.14
CA SER A 75 8.98 -6.94 -3.80
C SER A 75 9.27 -7.81 -5.01
N GLN A 76 9.28 -7.27 -6.24
CA GLN A 76 9.58 -8.02 -7.45
C GLN A 76 11.06 -7.97 -7.79
N GLN A 77 11.65 -9.13 -8.10
CA GLN A 77 13.09 -9.27 -8.40
C GLN A 77 13.53 -8.48 -9.65
N SER A 78 12.70 -8.46 -10.69
CA SER A 78 13.01 -7.78 -11.95
C SER A 78 11.78 -7.14 -12.57
N GLY A 79 11.99 -6.14 -13.40
CA GLY A 79 10.95 -5.42 -14.13
C GLY A 79 10.84 -5.81 -15.59
N ALA A 80 9.83 -5.23 -16.25
CA ALA A 80 9.67 -5.31 -17.70
C ALA A 80 10.39 -4.15 -18.37
N LYS A 81 10.88 -4.41 -19.57
CA LYS A 81 11.54 -3.47 -20.49
C LYS A 81 10.73 -3.36 -21.79
N THR A 82 11.40 -3.22 -22.93
CA THR A 82 10.74 -3.10 -24.26
C THR A 82 10.05 -4.37 -24.71
N ASP A 83 10.47 -5.54 -24.24
CA ASP A 83 9.78 -6.79 -24.51
C ASP A 83 8.48 -6.89 -23.74
N LEU A 84 7.47 -7.51 -24.38
CA LEU A 84 6.18 -7.76 -23.73
C LEU A 84 6.35 -8.73 -22.56
N SER A 85 6.01 -8.29 -21.36
CA SER A 85 6.04 -9.14 -20.16
C SER A 85 4.65 -9.41 -19.62
N LEU A 86 4.39 -10.68 -19.27
CA LEU A 86 3.17 -11.12 -18.62
C LEU A 86 3.35 -11.34 -17.11
N LYS A 87 4.52 -11.00 -16.56
CA LYS A 87 4.90 -11.36 -15.18
C LYS A 87 4.42 -10.34 -14.14
N GLN A 88 4.72 -9.04 -14.36
CA GLN A 88 4.67 -8.03 -13.31
C GLN A 88 3.26 -7.80 -12.75
N ASP A 89 2.24 -7.75 -13.61
CA ASP A 89 0.87 -7.49 -13.19
C ASP A 89 0.02 -8.75 -13.02
N SER A 90 0.51 -9.94 -13.45
CA SER A 90 -0.24 -11.19 -13.32
C SER A 90 -0.18 -11.73 -11.91
N LEU A 91 -1.35 -12.09 -11.39
CA LEU A 91 -1.50 -12.71 -10.08
C LEU A 91 -2.82 -13.50 -10.00
N ILE A 92 -2.89 -14.41 -9.05
CA ILE A 92 -4.13 -15.09 -8.63
C ILE A 92 -4.15 -15.22 -7.12
N GLY A 93 -5.31 -14.96 -6.52
CA GLY A 93 -5.55 -15.10 -5.09
C GLY A 93 -6.79 -15.93 -4.79
N ILE A 94 -6.73 -16.68 -3.71
CA ILE A 94 -7.86 -17.44 -3.17
C ILE A 94 -7.99 -17.08 -1.70
N GLN A 95 -9.21 -16.83 -1.26
CA GLN A 95 -9.55 -16.52 0.13
C GLN A 95 -10.58 -17.52 0.65
N ALA A 96 -10.32 -18.03 1.84
CA ALA A 96 -11.26 -18.78 2.64
C ALA A 96 -11.70 -17.92 3.83
N TYR A 97 -13.00 -17.78 4.00
CA TYR A 97 -13.64 -17.15 5.14
C TYR A 97 -14.46 -18.20 5.87
N TYR A 98 -14.30 -18.29 7.20
CA TYR A 98 -15.04 -19.23 8.02
C TYR A 98 -15.67 -18.52 9.22
N LYS A 99 -16.99 -18.53 9.30
CA LYS A 99 -17.75 -18.01 10.43
C LYS A 99 -18.02 -19.11 11.42
N ALA A 100 -17.23 -19.14 12.52
CA ALA A 100 -17.39 -20.15 13.57
C ALA A 100 -18.63 -19.91 14.44
N ASN A 101 -18.94 -18.63 14.72
CA ASN A 101 -20.17 -18.19 15.42
C ASN A 101 -20.39 -16.69 15.17
N GLU A 102 -21.37 -16.07 15.87
CA GLU A 102 -21.70 -14.66 15.66
C GLU A 102 -20.57 -13.68 16.00
N SER A 103 -19.62 -14.09 16.83
CA SER A 103 -18.52 -13.24 17.30
C SER A 103 -17.14 -13.66 16.81
N LEU A 104 -16.98 -14.87 16.24
CA LEU A 104 -15.66 -15.42 15.87
C LEU A 104 -15.63 -15.85 14.41
N GLU A 105 -14.68 -15.29 13.68
CA GLU A 105 -14.46 -15.49 12.26
C GLU A 105 -12.97 -15.80 12.01
N PHE A 106 -12.69 -16.56 10.95
CA PHE A 106 -11.34 -16.85 10.49
C PHE A 106 -11.22 -16.52 9.00
N VAL A 107 -10.08 -15.93 8.62
CA VAL A 107 -9.74 -15.62 7.24
C VAL A 107 -8.39 -16.21 6.91
N ALA A 108 -8.28 -16.85 5.74
CA ALA A 108 -7.02 -17.25 5.15
C ALA A 108 -7.00 -16.84 3.67
N GLN A 109 -5.94 -16.15 3.22
CA GLN A 109 -5.77 -15.72 1.84
C GLN A 109 -4.37 -16.07 1.34
N GLY A 110 -4.32 -16.87 0.27
CA GLY A 110 -3.10 -17.16 -0.47
C GLY A 110 -3.08 -16.43 -1.81
N VAL A 111 -1.93 -15.90 -2.21
CA VAL A 111 -1.73 -15.22 -3.48
C VAL A 111 -0.47 -15.74 -4.17
N SER A 112 -0.58 -16.08 -5.46
CA SER A 112 0.55 -16.37 -6.33
C SER A 112 0.76 -15.18 -7.27
N ARG A 113 1.95 -14.59 -7.24
CA ARG A 113 2.38 -13.43 -8.04
C ARG A 113 3.88 -13.49 -8.28
N TYR A 114 4.38 -12.75 -9.25
CA TYR A 114 5.82 -12.63 -9.45
C TYR A 114 6.46 -11.95 -8.22
N GLY A 115 7.37 -12.64 -7.56
CA GLY A 115 7.89 -12.30 -6.24
C GLY A 115 9.39 -11.99 -6.23
N PRO A 116 9.98 -11.85 -5.03
CA PRO A 116 11.37 -11.43 -4.82
C PRO A 116 12.41 -12.47 -5.27
N ARG A 117 11.99 -13.71 -5.52
CA ARG A 117 12.85 -14.80 -5.99
C ARG A 117 12.70 -15.07 -7.50
N GLY A 118 11.99 -14.22 -8.21
CA GLY A 118 11.78 -14.35 -9.66
C GLY A 118 10.83 -15.46 -10.08
N ASP A 119 9.98 -15.92 -9.17
CA ASP A 119 9.00 -16.98 -9.40
C ASP A 119 7.58 -16.59 -8.94
N PHE A 120 6.61 -17.47 -9.21
CA PHE A 120 5.19 -17.33 -8.84
C PHE A 120 4.83 -18.23 -7.64
N ARG A 121 5.67 -18.30 -6.62
CA ARG A 121 5.36 -19.09 -5.42
C ARG A 121 4.12 -18.53 -4.73
N PRO A 122 3.17 -19.39 -4.34
CA PRO A 122 2.07 -18.97 -3.49
C PRO A 122 2.58 -18.49 -2.13
N GLU A 123 2.10 -17.31 -1.72
CA GLU A 123 2.39 -16.69 -0.44
C GLU A 123 1.11 -16.55 0.37
N LEU A 124 1.19 -16.81 1.68
CA LEU A 124 0.10 -16.58 2.61
C LEU A 124 0.06 -15.09 2.95
N MET A 125 -0.88 -14.35 2.37
CA MET A 125 -1.00 -12.90 2.54
C MET A 125 -1.83 -12.50 3.76
N ALA A 126 -2.79 -13.34 4.16
CA ALA A 126 -3.56 -13.18 5.38
C ALA A 126 -3.88 -14.55 6.00
N ALA A 127 -3.82 -14.64 7.33
CA ALA A 127 -4.28 -15.78 8.11
C ALA A 127 -4.53 -15.30 9.54
N TYR A 128 -5.76 -14.95 9.86
CA TYR A 128 -6.10 -14.39 11.16
C TYR A 128 -7.45 -14.87 11.68
N GLY A 129 -7.60 -14.85 12.99
CA GLY A 129 -8.90 -14.90 13.66
C GLY A 129 -9.36 -13.50 14.02
N GLN A 130 -10.66 -13.24 13.84
CA GLN A 130 -11.31 -11.99 14.23
C GLN A 130 -12.37 -12.27 15.29
N TYR A 131 -12.29 -11.54 16.40
CA TYR A 131 -13.28 -11.57 17.47
C TYR A 131 -14.02 -10.24 17.55
N ALA A 132 -15.34 -10.28 17.34
CA ALA A 132 -16.24 -9.14 17.52
C ALA A 132 -16.68 -9.11 19.00
N ALA A 133 -16.00 -8.29 19.82
CA ALA A 133 -16.35 -8.11 21.23
C ALA A 133 -17.71 -7.43 21.40
N THR A 134 -18.04 -6.51 20.51
CA THR A 134 -19.34 -5.86 20.34
C THR A 134 -19.57 -5.58 18.86
N PRO A 135 -20.78 -5.14 18.42
CA PRO A 135 -20.99 -4.72 17.03
C PRO A 135 -20.05 -3.60 16.54
N ASN A 136 -19.47 -2.85 17.47
CA ASN A 136 -18.64 -1.69 17.17
C ASN A 136 -17.15 -1.89 17.51
N LEU A 137 -16.79 -3.01 18.14
CA LEU A 137 -15.40 -3.28 18.58
C LEU A 137 -14.99 -4.67 18.12
N SER A 138 -13.89 -4.76 17.41
CA SER A 138 -13.30 -6.04 16.98
C SER A 138 -11.80 -6.09 17.20
N LEU A 139 -11.29 -7.32 17.40
CA LEU A 139 -9.88 -7.64 17.54
C LEU A 139 -9.51 -8.68 16.49
N ARG A 140 -8.41 -8.49 15.77
CA ARG A 140 -7.82 -9.53 14.91
C ARG A 140 -6.45 -9.92 15.45
N ALA A 141 -6.10 -11.20 15.28
CA ALA A 141 -4.77 -11.71 15.61
C ALA A 141 -4.33 -12.76 14.59
N GLY A 142 -3.07 -12.70 14.18
CA GLY A 142 -2.46 -13.55 13.17
C GLY A 142 -1.72 -12.75 12.11
N ARG A 143 -1.68 -13.26 10.87
CA ARG A 143 -1.16 -12.55 9.71
C ARG A 143 -2.23 -11.66 9.12
N ILE A 144 -2.00 -10.36 9.13
CA ILE A 144 -2.96 -9.34 8.73
C ILE A 144 -2.38 -8.54 7.57
N GLY A 145 -3.10 -8.42 6.46
CA GLY A 145 -2.71 -7.58 5.34
C GLY A 145 -2.55 -6.12 5.77
N MET A 146 -1.50 -5.46 5.29
CA MET A 146 -1.20 -4.07 5.66
C MET A 146 -2.17 -3.08 5.02
N GLU A 147 -2.78 -2.25 5.85
CA GLU A 147 -3.77 -1.25 5.47
C GLU A 147 -3.26 0.20 5.64
N PHE A 148 -1.99 0.48 5.31
CA PHE A 148 -1.40 1.81 5.47
C PHE A 148 -1.95 2.84 4.48
N TYR A 149 -2.29 2.40 3.29
CA TYR A 149 -2.76 3.26 2.21
C TYR A 149 -4.29 3.29 2.14
N MET A 150 -4.82 4.32 1.50
CA MET A 150 -6.22 4.31 1.08
C MET A 150 -6.46 3.13 0.13
N LEU A 151 -7.48 2.31 0.38
CA LEU A 151 -7.82 1.09 -0.39
C LEU A 151 -6.71 0.00 -0.38
N ALA A 152 -5.84 -0.01 0.63
CA ALA A 152 -4.75 -0.98 0.71
C ALA A 152 -5.21 -2.41 1.00
N ASP A 153 -6.35 -2.58 1.63
CA ASP A 153 -7.00 -3.86 1.91
C ASP A 153 -7.33 -4.65 0.62
N SER A 154 -7.56 -3.96 -0.49
CA SER A 154 -7.86 -4.55 -1.79
C SER A 154 -6.74 -4.38 -2.83
N ARG A 155 -5.54 -3.93 -2.45
CA ARG A 155 -4.45 -3.59 -3.39
C ARG A 155 -4.01 -4.72 -4.34
N LEU A 156 -4.24 -5.97 -3.97
CA LEU A 156 -3.96 -7.13 -4.83
C LEU A 156 -5.16 -7.52 -5.69
N VAL A 157 -6.36 -7.00 -5.39
CA VAL A 157 -7.57 -7.25 -6.17
C VAL A 157 -7.65 -6.23 -7.29
N GLY A 158 -7.07 -6.54 -8.44
CA GLY A 158 -7.02 -5.64 -9.59
C GLY A 158 -8.40 -5.10 -9.96
N TYR A 159 -9.45 -5.94 -9.89
CA TYR A 159 -10.83 -5.55 -10.17
C TYR A 159 -11.33 -4.35 -9.35
N SER A 160 -10.81 -4.10 -8.14
CA SER A 160 -11.22 -3.00 -7.26
C SER A 160 -10.71 -1.62 -7.68
N TYR A 161 -9.73 -1.55 -8.59
CA TYR A 161 -9.12 -0.30 -9.03
C TYR A 161 -9.60 0.14 -10.42
N LEU A 162 -9.57 1.45 -10.67
CA LEU A 162 -9.71 1.99 -12.03
C LEU A 162 -8.47 1.67 -12.86
N THR A 163 -7.30 1.84 -12.31
CA THR A 163 -5.99 1.64 -12.94
C THR A 163 -5.62 0.14 -12.99
N VAL A 164 -4.66 -0.22 -13.83
CA VAL A 164 -4.11 -1.58 -13.90
C VAL A 164 -3.40 -1.96 -12.60
N ARG A 165 -2.66 -1.00 -12.03
CA ARG A 165 -1.99 -1.10 -10.74
C ARG A 165 -2.14 0.19 -9.95
N PRO A 166 -2.05 0.16 -8.61
CA PRO A 166 -1.99 1.38 -7.79
C PRO A 166 -0.80 2.26 -8.19
N PRO A 167 -0.86 3.60 -7.97
CA PRO A 167 0.25 4.51 -8.27
C PRO A 167 1.54 4.11 -7.54
N ARG A 168 2.60 3.87 -8.32
CA ARG A 168 3.88 3.39 -7.80
C ARG A 168 4.51 4.37 -6.81
N GLU A 169 4.34 5.65 -7.02
CA GLU A 169 4.89 6.74 -6.23
C GLU A 169 4.56 6.63 -4.73
N ILE A 170 3.43 6.01 -4.40
CA ILE A 170 3.01 5.79 -3.01
C ILE A 170 3.06 4.30 -2.64
N PHE A 171 2.45 3.45 -3.48
CA PHE A 171 2.22 2.04 -3.10
C PHE A 171 3.48 1.18 -3.16
N THR A 172 4.56 1.64 -3.79
CA THR A 172 5.84 0.93 -3.81
C THR A 172 6.82 1.41 -2.75
N ALA A 173 6.54 2.50 -2.07
CA ALA A 173 7.47 3.12 -1.12
C ALA A 173 7.75 2.25 0.13
N LEU A 174 6.86 1.29 0.44
CA LEU A 174 7.02 0.36 1.55
C LEU A 174 7.05 -1.09 1.03
N PRO A 175 8.11 -1.85 1.30
CA PRO A 175 8.28 -3.22 0.79
C PRO A 175 7.48 -4.27 1.56
N PHE A 176 6.50 -3.88 2.37
CA PHE A 176 5.72 -4.76 3.24
C PHE A 176 4.34 -5.02 2.68
N GLN A 177 3.88 -6.27 2.82
CA GLN A 177 2.56 -6.71 2.36
C GLN A 177 1.63 -7.06 3.53
N TYR A 178 2.19 -7.54 4.66
CA TYR A 178 1.46 -7.99 5.83
C TYR A 178 2.23 -7.74 7.14
N VAL A 179 1.52 -7.87 8.23
CA VAL A 179 2.03 -7.84 9.60
C VAL A 179 1.60 -9.12 10.32
N ASP A 180 2.54 -9.81 10.94
CA ASP A 180 2.26 -10.91 11.87
C ASP A 180 2.10 -10.30 13.26
N GLY A 181 0.84 -10.18 13.73
CA GLY A 181 0.54 -9.46 14.96
C GLY A 181 -0.95 -9.40 15.30
N ALA A 182 -1.38 -8.25 15.81
CA ALA A 182 -2.77 -8.00 16.18
C ALA A 182 -3.21 -6.59 15.84
N ASP A 183 -4.51 -6.40 15.65
CA ASP A 183 -5.13 -5.09 15.57
C ASP A 183 -6.44 -5.00 16.34
N PHE A 184 -6.78 -3.78 16.69
CA PHE A 184 -8.03 -3.40 17.34
C PHE A 184 -8.74 -2.37 16.48
N THR A 185 -10.02 -2.62 16.17
CA THR A 185 -10.88 -1.73 15.40
C THR A 185 -12.06 -1.27 16.24
N ALA A 186 -12.30 0.05 16.23
CA ALA A 186 -13.49 0.67 16.80
C ALA A 186 -14.25 1.44 15.72
N ILE A 187 -15.58 1.36 15.74
CA ILE A 187 -16.47 2.02 14.80
C ILE A 187 -17.49 2.83 15.59
N ALA A 188 -17.71 4.10 15.22
CA ALA A 188 -18.70 4.97 15.88
C ALA A 188 -19.41 5.82 14.84
N PRO A 189 -20.74 6.04 14.99
CA PRO A 189 -21.45 7.06 14.25
C PRO A 189 -20.99 8.45 14.73
N VAL A 190 -20.65 9.35 13.80
CA VAL A 190 -20.21 10.72 14.08
C VAL A 190 -20.91 11.65 13.09
N GLY A 191 -21.79 12.51 13.58
CA GLY A 191 -22.63 13.36 12.72
C GLY A 191 -23.45 12.52 11.74
N ASP A 192 -23.36 12.85 10.46
CA ASP A 192 -24.04 12.11 9.37
C ASP A 192 -23.20 10.98 8.78
N GLY A 193 -22.07 10.66 9.41
CA GLY A 193 -21.12 9.67 8.92
C GLY A 193 -20.74 8.60 9.94
N VAL A 194 -19.77 7.79 9.56
CA VAL A 194 -19.20 6.72 10.38
C VAL A 194 -17.68 6.95 10.48
N LEU A 195 -17.18 6.98 11.71
CA LEU A 195 -15.77 7.01 12.02
C LEU A 195 -15.30 5.59 12.39
N LYS A 196 -14.27 5.10 11.71
CA LYS A 196 -13.57 3.85 12.00
C LYS A 196 -12.14 4.20 12.43
N GLY A 197 -11.74 3.75 13.61
CA GLY A 197 -10.37 3.82 14.10
C GLY A 197 -9.76 2.42 14.16
N ARG A 198 -8.48 2.29 13.78
CA ARG A 198 -7.73 1.04 13.93
C ARG A 198 -6.35 1.32 14.52
N LEU A 199 -5.95 0.50 15.47
CA LEU A 199 -4.60 0.43 16.01
C LEU A 199 -4.05 -0.95 15.65
N PHE A 200 -2.79 -1.04 15.23
CA PHE A 200 -2.15 -2.31 14.91
C PHE A 200 -0.72 -2.35 15.43
N LEU A 201 -0.27 -3.55 15.75
CA LEU A 201 1.09 -3.84 16.17
C LEU A 201 1.47 -5.28 15.77
N GLY A 202 2.74 -5.48 15.49
CA GLY A 202 3.28 -6.79 15.12
C GLY A 202 4.68 -6.69 14.56
N GLN A 203 5.02 -7.61 13.69
CA GLN A 203 6.33 -7.66 13.04
C GLN A 203 6.19 -8.05 11.57
N SER A 204 7.16 -7.66 10.74
CA SER A 204 7.28 -8.12 9.36
C SER A 204 7.72 -9.58 9.31
N GLY A 205 7.20 -10.34 8.35
CA GLY A 205 7.63 -11.70 8.04
C GLY A 205 8.28 -11.85 6.67
N GLU A 206 8.63 -10.74 6.02
CA GLU A 206 8.97 -10.67 4.59
C GLU A 206 10.47 -10.50 4.32
N GLU A 207 10.81 -10.64 3.05
CA GLU A 207 12.10 -10.33 2.45
C GLU A 207 11.86 -9.39 1.27
N ALA A 208 12.76 -8.45 1.04
CA ALA A 208 12.69 -7.54 -0.11
C ALA A 208 13.97 -7.65 -0.96
N PRO A 209 13.87 -7.66 -2.30
CA PRO A 209 15.05 -7.65 -3.14
C PRO A 209 15.77 -6.30 -3.06
N VAL A 210 17.08 -6.34 -2.86
CA VAL A 210 17.97 -5.18 -2.90
C VAL A 210 19.17 -5.56 -3.75
N ALA A 211 19.23 -5.04 -4.97
CA ALA A 211 20.13 -5.50 -6.01
C ALA A 211 19.99 -7.03 -6.24
N ASP A 212 21.07 -7.79 -6.13
CA ASP A 212 21.07 -9.25 -6.33
C ASP A 212 20.84 -10.04 -5.02
N GLU A 213 20.60 -9.36 -3.89
CA GLU A 213 20.43 -9.95 -2.57
C GLU A 213 19.01 -9.76 -2.02
N LEU A 214 18.69 -10.48 -0.94
CA LEU A 214 17.43 -10.33 -0.23
C LEU A 214 17.67 -9.66 1.12
N LEU A 215 17.13 -8.44 1.30
CA LEU A 215 17.07 -7.80 2.61
C LEU A 215 16.09 -8.56 3.50
N ASN A 216 16.58 -9.02 4.64
CA ASN A 216 15.75 -9.68 5.64
C ASN A 216 14.98 -8.63 6.46
N LEU A 217 13.66 -8.61 6.29
CA LEU A 217 12.77 -7.74 7.05
C LEU A 217 12.05 -8.47 8.19
N ARG A 218 12.31 -9.77 8.37
CA ARG A 218 11.64 -10.60 9.38
C ARG A 218 11.99 -10.14 10.79
N GLY A 219 10.97 -10.07 11.65
CA GLY A 219 11.13 -9.68 13.03
C GLY A 219 11.26 -8.17 13.26
N ASN A 220 11.21 -7.35 12.21
CA ASN A 220 11.16 -5.90 12.35
C ASN A 220 9.84 -5.48 12.97
N PRO A 221 9.80 -4.84 14.17
CA PRO A 221 8.57 -4.36 14.78
C PRO A 221 7.88 -3.31 13.92
N ILE A 222 6.56 -3.47 13.77
CA ILE A 222 5.69 -2.54 13.06
C ILE A 222 4.54 -2.16 13.97
N ALA A 223 4.25 -0.86 14.05
CA ALA A 223 3.10 -0.35 14.78
C ALA A 223 2.48 0.84 14.04
N GLY A 224 1.20 1.07 14.23
CA GLY A 224 0.54 2.23 13.66
C GLY A 224 -0.93 2.31 13.98
N ALA A 225 -1.54 3.34 13.40
CA ALA A 225 -2.95 3.63 13.55
C ALA A 225 -3.49 4.31 12.29
N TYR A 226 -4.78 4.14 12.05
CA TYR A 226 -5.51 5.02 11.13
C TYR A 226 -6.89 5.38 11.65
N ALA A 227 -7.37 6.53 11.21
CA ALA A 227 -8.76 6.95 11.35
C ALA A 227 -9.35 7.15 9.95
N GLU A 228 -10.52 6.57 9.73
CA GLU A 228 -11.27 6.67 8.49
C GLU A 228 -12.67 7.21 8.76
N TYR A 229 -13.05 8.25 8.05
CA TYR A 229 -14.36 8.86 8.16
C TYR A 229 -15.10 8.79 6.84
N GLN A 230 -16.26 8.15 6.86
CA GLN A 230 -17.12 8.02 5.69
C GLN A 230 -18.42 8.81 5.92
N THR A 231 -18.72 9.73 5.01
CA THR A 231 -19.95 10.53 5.04
C THR A 231 -20.44 10.84 3.62
N GLY A 232 -21.71 10.56 3.36
CA GLY A 232 -22.28 10.74 2.02
C GLY A 232 -21.51 9.99 0.95
N ASN A 233 -20.89 10.72 0.01
CA ASN A 233 -20.11 10.16 -1.11
C ASN A 233 -18.59 10.23 -0.87
N TRP A 234 -18.16 10.65 0.32
CA TRP A 234 -16.77 10.86 0.69
C TRP A 234 -16.30 9.81 1.67
N GLN A 235 -15.06 9.37 1.48
CA GLN A 235 -14.28 8.60 2.44
C GLN A 235 -12.93 9.28 2.61
N TRP A 236 -12.54 9.54 3.86
CA TRP A 236 -11.29 10.17 4.25
C TRP A 236 -10.51 9.23 5.14
N ARG A 237 -9.20 9.15 4.97
CA ARG A 237 -8.33 8.36 5.86
C ARG A 237 -7.07 9.13 6.20
N VAL A 238 -6.71 9.13 7.48
CA VAL A 238 -5.42 9.59 8.00
C VAL A 238 -4.73 8.39 8.61
N THR A 239 -3.45 8.20 8.28
CA THR A 239 -2.67 7.05 8.76
C THR A 239 -1.32 7.51 9.31
N TYR A 240 -0.93 6.88 10.41
CA TYR A 240 0.43 6.87 10.94
C TYR A 240 0.90 5.43 11.07
N ALA A 241 2.14 5.15 10.65
CA ALA A 241 2.79 3.87 10.88
C ALA A 241 4.29 4.06 11.08
N GLN A 242 4.92 3.12 11.79
CA GLN A 242 6.36 3.07 11.94
C GLN A 242 6.86 1.63 11.88
N ILE A 243 8.10 1.50 11.42
CA ILE A 243 8.86 0.26 11.46
C ILE A 243 10.23 0.55 12.08
N GLU A 244 10.69 -0.35 12.93
CA GLU A 244 12.06 -0.35 13.46
C GLU A 244 12.85 -1.47 12.77
N PHE A 245 13.96 -1.13 12.14
CA PHE A 245 14.83 -2.10 11.47
C PHE A 245 15.73 -2.80 12.48
N LYS A 246 15.75 -4.13 12.45
CA LYS A 246 16.60 -4.96 13.32
C LYS A 246 17.80 -5.54 12.58
N HIS A 247 17.78 -5.52 11.26
CA HIS A 247 18.79 -6.09 10.41
C HIS A 247 19.51 -5.01 9.61
N GLU A 248 20.79 -5.21 9.36
CA GLU A 248 21.60 -4.35 8.51
C GLU A 248 21.33 -4.66 7.03
N LEU A 249 21.66 -3.72 6.18
CA LEU A 249 21.65 -3.90 4.73
C LEU A 249 22.71 -4.94 4.31
N PRO A 250 22.53 -5.58 3.12
CA PRO A 250 23.46 -6.57 2.60
C PRO A 250 24.89 -6.08 2.41
N ASP A 251 25.78 -7.01 2.13
CA ASP A 251 27.25 -6.94 2.21
C ASP A 251 27.95 -5.68 1.69
N GLU A 252 27.46 -5.03 0.63
CA GLU A 252 28.07 -3.81 0.08
C GLU A 252 28.06 -2.63 1.07
N VAL A 253 26.92 -2.40 1.75
CA VAL A 253 26.81 -1.31 2.73
C VAL A 253 27.58 -1.66 3.99
N ALA A 254 27.58 -2.93 4.39
CA ALA A 254 28.39 -3.40 5.52
C ALA A 254 29.90 -3.21 5.25
N ALA A 255 30.37 -3.50 4.04
CA ALA A 255 31.77 -3.27 3.64
C ALA A 255 32.12 -1.77 3.63
N LEU A 256 31.25 -0.92 3.10
CA LEU A 256 31.41 0.55 3.14
C LEU A 256 31.54 1.07 4.57
N ARG A 257 30.62 0.65 5.46
CA ARG A 257 30.66 1.01 6.89
C ARG A 257 31.93 0.56 7.58
N ALA A 258 32.40 -0.68 7.28
CA ALA A 258 33.65 -1.20 7.81
C ALA A 258 34.86 -0.35 7.36
N GLY A 259 34.88 0.04 6.07
CA GLY A 259 35.92 0.93 5.52
C GLY A 259 35.94 2.32 6.16
N LEU A 260 34.77 2.94 6.34
CA LEU A 260 34.61 4.23 7.02
C LEU A 260 35.06 4.14 8.50
N ASN A 261 34.64 3.10 9.21
CA ASN A 261 35.09 2.84 10.60
C ASN A 261 36.60 2.56 10.71
N GLN A 262 37.20 1.96 9.69
CA GLN A 262 38.66 1.80 9.65
C GLN A 262 39.33 3.16 9.46
N ALA A 263 38.84 3.99 8.54
CA ALA A 263 39.38 5.33 8.30
C ALA A 263 39.33 6.21 9.56
N SER A 264 38.26 6.11 10.37
CA SER A 264 38.12 6.87 11.60
C SER A 264 39.21 6.59 12.62
N ARG A 265 39.84 5.43 12.59
CA ARG A 265 40.96 5.07 13.47
C ARG A 265 42.28 5.77 13.09
N PHE A 266 42.33 6.40 11.92
CA PHE A 266 43.50 7.15 11.41
C PHE A 266 43.24 8.67 11.42
N ASP A 267 42.62 9.19 12.49
CA ASP A 267 42.37 10.61 12.73
C ASP A 267 41.30 11.27 11.84
N PHE A 268 40.35 10.48 11.36
CA PHE A 268 39.17 10.96 10.61
C PHE A 268 37.85 10.66 11.35
N PRO A 269 37.53 11.36 12.47
CA PRO A 269 36.37 11.04 13.30
C PRO A 269 35.02 11.15 12.54
N GLY A 270 34.90 12.06 11.57
CA GLY A 270 33.73 12.21 10.73
C GLY A 270 33.37 10.95 9.93
N ALA A 271 34.36 10.08 9.65
CA ALA A 271 34.09 8.81 8.96
C ALA A 271 33.30 7.81 9.83
N ALA A 272 33.47 7.85 11.17
CA ALA A 272 32.66 7.04 12.06
C ALA A 272 31.21 7.55 12.12
N GLU A 273 31.03 8.87 12.13
CA GLU A 273 29.69 9.48 12.10
C GLU A 273 28.96 9.14 10.78
N ALA A 274 29.68 9.19 9.65
CA ALA A 274 29.15 8.79 8.36
C ALA A 274 28.76 7.30 8.32
N ALA A 275 29.61 6.42 8.91
CA ALA A 275 29.30 4.99 9.00
C ALA A 275 28.05 4.70 9.85
N GLU A 276 27.86 5.46 10.92
CA GLU A 276 26.67 5.34 11.79
C GLU A 276 25.42 5.88 11.10
N SER A 277 25.51 7.02 10.41
CA SER A 277 24.37 7.65 9.73
C SER A 277 23.75 6.79 8.64
N ILE A 278 24.54 5.92 7.98
CA ILE A 278 24.05 4.95 6.96
C ILE A 278 23.74 3.56 7.55
N SER A 279 23.83 3.38 8.87
CA SER A 279 23.36 2.16 9.54
C SER A 279 21.84 2.05 9.44
N LEU A 280 21.32 0.85 9.20
CA LEU A 280 19.91 0.58 9.23
C LEU A 280 19.47 -0.01 10.58
N THR A 281 20.36 -0.71 11.28
CA THR A 281 20.05 -1.41 12.54
C THR A 281 19.62 -0.44 13.64
N ASN A 282 18.48 -0.73 14.27
CA ASN A 282 17.83 0.05 15.33
C ASN A 282 17.40 1.47 14.90
N THR A 283 17.23 1.71 13.61
CA THR A 283 16.64 2.95 13.11
C THR A 283 15.17 2.79 12.81
N VAL A 284 14.43 3.90 12.85
CA VAL A 284 12.97 3.94 12.66
C VAL A 284 12.63 4.68 11.38
N SER A 285 11.78 4.07 10.55
CA SER A 285 11.10 4.76 9.46
C SER A 285 9.64 5.02 9.83
N ARG A 286 9.17 6.26 9.60
CA ARG A 286 7.82 6.73 9.93
C ARG A 286 7.06 7.11 8.67
N PHE A 287 5.85 6.61 8.55
CA PHE A 287 4.93 6.86 7.45
C PHE A 287 3.73 7.68 7.93
N TYR A 288 3.41 8.72 7.21
CA TYR A 288 2.24 9.57 7.41
C TYR A 288 1.46 9.66 6.11
N SER A 289 0.14 9.59 6.18
CA SER A 289 -0.68 9.81 4.99
C SER A 289 -2.05 10.42 5.27
N LEU A 290 -2.56 11.11 4.24
CA LEU A 290 -3.92 11.60 4.14
C LEU A 290 -4.48 11.18 2.79
N GLY A 291 -5.58 10.44 2.78
CA GLY A 291 -6.26 9.98 1.57
C GLY A 291 -7.72 10.39 1.55
N ALA A 292 -8.26 10.52 0.34
CA ALA A 292 -9.68 10.77 0.10
C ALA A 292 -10.18 10.02 -1.13
N VAL A 293 -11.41 9.51 -1.03
CA VAL A 293 -12.18 8.97 -2.15
C VAL A 293 -13.52 9.69 -2.22
N TYR A 294 -13.90 10.08 -3.42
CA TYR A 294 -15.23 10.59 -3.75
C TYR A 294 -15.86 9.69 -4.80
N ASP A 295 -17.04 9.15 -4.52
CA ASP A 295 -17.79 8.30 -5.44
C ASP A 295 -19.26 8.75 -5.47
N ARG A 296 -19.68 9.33 -6.61
CA ARG A 296 -21.06 9.76 -6.80
C ARG A 296 -21.49 9.62 -8.26
N GLY A 297 -22.48 8.78 -8.46
CA GLY A 297 -23.02 8.55 -9.80
C GLY A 297 -21.97 8.03 -10.77
N PRO A 298 -21.69 8.73 -11.89
CA PRO A 298 -20.66 8.30 -12.83
C PRO A 298 -19.24 8.71 -12.42
N LEU A 299 -19.09 9.68 -11.49
CA LEU A 299 -17.79 10.27 -11.15
C LEU A 299 -17.17 9.53 -9.95
N GLN A 300 -15.95 9.05 -10.13
CA GLN A 300 -15.08 8.54 -9.09
C GLN A 300 -13.77 9.32 -9.09
N VAL A 301 -13.36 9.81 -7.91
CA VAL A 301 -12.08 10.51 -7.71
C VAL A 301 -11.41 9.94 -6.47
N GLN A 302 -10.11 9.65 -6.57
CA GLN A 302 -9.32 9.25 -5.42
C GLN A 302 -7.97 9.96 -5.43
N GLY A 303 -7.50 10.32 -4.25
CA GLY A 303 -6.21 10.96 -4.07
C GLY A 303 -5.61 10.67 -2.72
N MET A 304 -4.29 10.81 -2.63
CA MET A 304 -3.55 10.60 -1.40
C MET A 304 -2.28 11.44 -1.41
N LEU A 305 -1.91 11.92 -0.23
CA LEU A 305 -0.62 12.50 0.11
C LEU A 305 0.05 11.59 1.13
N ALA A 306 1.33 11.28 0.94
CA ALA A 306 2.10 10.47 1.86
C ALA A 306 3.50 11.04 2.07
N GLN A 307 3.99 10.98 3.30
CA GLN A 307 5.35 11.34 3.68
C GLN A 307 5.99 10.15 4.41
N ILE A 308 7.24 9.85 4.05
CA ILE A 308 8.08 8.91 4.80
C ILE A 308 9.27 9.69 5.35
N ARG A 309 9.60 9.45 6.61
CA ARG A 309 10.80 9.97 7.28
C ARG A 309 11.62 8.81 7.80
N HIS A 310 12.92 8.89 7.58
CA HIS A 310 13.87 7.87 7.96
C HIS A 310 14.88 8.44 8.99
N GLU A 311 15.30 7.61 9.93
CA GLU A 311 16.41 7.97 10.85
C GLU A 311 17.78 7.62 10.24
N SER A 312 17.83 6.67 9.30
CA SER A 312 19.04 6.31 8.57
C SER A 312 19.14 7.11 7.28
N ALA A 313 20.28 7.72 7.01
CA ALA A 313 20.56 8.46 5.77
C ALA A 313 20.62 7.56 4.51
N ILE A 314 20.66 6.23 4.67
CA ILE A 314 20.61 5.28 3.55
C ILE A 314 19.27 5.34 2.80
N TYR A 315 18.20 5.77 3.47
CA TYR A 315 16.89 6.03 2.88
C TYR A 315 16.60 7.52 2.94
N GLN A 316 16.34 8.13 1.79
CA GLN A 316 15.98 9.53 1.70
C GLN A 316 14.53 9.77 2.17
N ASP A 317 14.32 10.80 2.96
CA ASP A 317 12.98 11.28 3.28
C ASP A 317 12.20 11.54 2.00
N SER A 318 10.93 11.15 1.93
CA SER A 318 10.15 11.29 0.71
C SER A 318 8.77 11.87 0.94
N LEU A 319 8.30 12.64 -0.04
CA LEU A 319 6.95 13.16 -0.14
C LEU A 319 6.36 12.71 -1.47
N ALA A 320 5.21 12.03 -1.42
CA ALA A 320 4.53 11.53 -2.60
C ALA A 320 3.05 11.89 -2.57
N ALA A 321 2.47 12.09 -3.76
CA ALA A 321 1.04 12.37 -3.92
C ALA A 321 0.50 11.76 -5.21
N TYR A 322 -0.80 11.44 -5.24
CA TYR A 322 -1.51 11.15 -6.47
C TYR A 322 -2.93 11.67 -6.46
N LEU A 323 -3.48 11.85 -7.65
CA LEU A 323 -4.88 12.11 -7.92
C LEU A 323 -5.28 11.32 -9.17
N ILE A 324 -6.36 10.53 -9.08
CA ILE A 324 -6.95 9.77 -10.19
C ILE A 324 -8.42 10.08 -10.23
N ALA A 325 -8.95 10.33 -11.44
CA ALA A 325 -10.37 10.53 -11.68
C ALA A 325 -10.84 9.65 -12.84
N GLY A 326 -12.01 9.05 -12.69
CA GLY A 326 -12.70 8.29 -13.72
C GLY A 326 -14.15 8.70 -13.86
N TYR A 327 -14.70 8.57 -15.07
CA TYR A 327 -16.09 8.88 -15.36
C TYR A 327 -16.75 7.73 -16.09
N ARG A 328 -17.77 7.12 -15.48
CA ARG A 328 -18.46 5.92 -16.01
C ARG A 328 -19.45 6.30 -17.11
N ILE A 329 -19.29 5.68 -18.27
CA ILE A 329 -20.13 5.83 -19.46
C ILE A 329 -20.59 4.44 -19.88
N GLY A 330 -21.74 3.99 -19.39
CA GLY A 330 -22.22 2.63 -19.59
C GLY A 330 -21.27 1.60 -18.94
N GLN A 331 -20.69 0.72 -19.76
CA GLN A 331 -19.70 -0.28 -19.33
C GLN A 331 -18.26 0.23 -19.36
N PHE A 332 -18.01 1.43 -19.86
CA PHE A 332 -16.68 2.00 -19.97
C PHE A 332 -16.46 3.09 -18.93
N THR A 333 -15.26 3.09 -18.34
CA THR A 333 -14.81 4.14 -17.43
C THR A 333 -13.44 4.64 -17.90
N PRO A 334 -13.40 5.66 -18.80
CA PRO A 334 -12.16 6.38 -19.03
C PRO A 334 -11.68 7.02 -17.73
N PHE A 335 -10.37 7.04 -17.53
CA PHE A 335 -9.73 7.63 -16.37
C PHE A 335 -8.43 8.35 -16.73
N ALA A 336 -8.09 9.31 -15.90
CA ALA A 336 -6.82 10.03 -15.96
C ALA A 336 -6.28 10.22 -14.55
N GLY A 337 -4.97 10.31 -14.43
CA GLY A 337 -4.30 10.49 -13.14
C GLY A 337 -2.97 11.20 -13.27
N ILE A 338 -2.52 11.71 -12.15
CA ILE A 338 -1.19 12.24 -11.92
C ILE A 338 -0.68 11.71 -10.60
N ALA A 339 0.58 11.28 -10.56
CA ALA A 339 1.27 10.89 -9.35
C ALA A 339 2.66 11.50 -9.34
N THR A 340 3.16 11.89 -8.17
CA THR A 340 4.50 12.46 -8.01
C THR A 340 5.17 11.91 -6.76
N SER A 341 6.49 11.75 -6.80
CA SER A 341 7.31 11.41 -5.64
C SER A 341 8.60 12.21 -5.70
N ARG A 342 8.98 12.79 -4.58
CA ARG A 342 10.22 13.54 -4.39
C ARG A 342 10.86 13.15 -3.09
N SER A 343 12.17 12.94 -3.12
CA SER A 343 12.96 12.66 -1.92
C SER A 343 13.94 13.78 -1.60
N THR A 344 14.41 13.79 -0.37
CA THR A 344 15.42 14.72 0.12
C THR A 344 16.47 13.91 0.86
N ALA A 345 17.71 14.01 0.40
CA ALA A 345 18.85 13.36 1.05
C ALA A 345 19.28 14.16 2.27
N ASP A 346 19.72 13.46 3.31
CA ASP A 346 20.47 14.05 4.39
C ASP A 346 21.87 14.47 3.92
N SER A 347 22.38 15.57 4.44
CA SER A 347 23.75 16.00 4.18
C SER A 347 24.73 15.22 5.06
N VAL A 348 25.24 14.11 4.55
CA VAL A 348 26.25 13.30 5.21
C VAL A 348 27.60 13.52 4.55
N SER A 349 28.62 13.80 5.37
CA SER A 349 30.01 13.94 4.91
C SER A 349 30.86 12.87 5.60
N SER A 350 31.71 12.19 4.84
CA SER A 350 32.67 11.25 5.42
C SER A 350 33.77 11.94 6.25
N GLY A 351 33.96 13.24 6.09
CA GLY A 351 35.09 13.98 6.67
C GLY A 351 36.45 13.56 6.09
N LEU A 352 36.46 12.69 5.08
CA LEU A 352 37.71 12.22 4.44
C LEU A 352 38.18 13.21 3.37
N PRO A 353 39.49 13.46 3.26
CA PRO A 353 40.05 14.31 2.21
C PRO A 353 39.72 13.83 0.80
N ALA A 354 39.63 14.76 -0.15
CA ALA A 354 39.49 14.44 -1.58
C ALA A 354 40.85 13.93 -2.15
N ALA A 355 41.35 12.79 -1.63
CA ALA A 355 42.59 12.19 -2.03
C ALA A 355 42.31 10.80 -2.66
N PRO A 356 43.16 10.32 -3.63
CA PRO A 356 42.86 9.10 -4.37
C PRO A 356 42.60 7.86 -3.49
N GLN A 357 43.31 7.74 -2.34
CA GLN A 357 43.11 6.62 -1.41
C GLN A 357 41.72 6.58 -0.73
N PHE A 358 41.06 7.73 -0.59
CA PHE A 358 39.73 7.83 0.02
C PHE A 358 38.58 7.95 -1.02
N ALA A 359 38.93 8.12 -2.30
CA ALA A 359 37.95 8.28 -3.35
C ALA A 359 36.91 7.14 -3.40
N PRO A 360 37.27 5.85 -3.22
CA PRO A 360 36.27 4.77 -3.18
C PRO A 360 35.29 4.89 -2.02
N LEU A 361 35.73 5.30 -0.84
CA LEU A 361 34.85 5.49 0.34
C LEU A 361 33.89 6.67 0.16
N ASN A 362 34.40 7.81 -0.35
CA ASN A 362 33.56 8.99 -0.62
C ASN A 362 32.52 8.67 -1.70
N ALA A 363 32.93 8.09 -2.83
CA ALA A 363 32.03 7.71 -3.90
C ALA A 363 31.02 6.62 -3.46
N GLY A 364 31.46 5.67 -2.62
CA GLY A 364 30.59 4.66 -2.04
C GLY A 364 29.52 5.25 -1.14
N LEU A 365 29.87 6.24 -0.29
CA LEU A 365 28.93 6.93 0.57
C LEU A 365 27.91 7.73 -0.24
N ASP A 366 28.38 8.54 -1.20
CA ASP A 366 27.51 9.31 -2.10
C ASP A 366 26.56 8.40 -2.89
N GLY A 367 27.08 7.30 -3.42
CA GLY A 367 26.29 6.31 -4.16
C GLY A 367 25.26 5.59 -3.29
N ALA A 368 25.63 5.25 -2.04
CA ALA A 368 24.70 4.62 -1.09
C ALA A 368 23.53 5.53 -0.75
N ILE A 369 23.77 6.82 -0.47
CA ILE A 369 22.71 7.81 -0.16
C ILE A 369 21.86 8.12 -1.40
N ALA A 370 22.45 8.16 -2.59
CA ALA A 370 21.72 8.42 -3.83
C ALA A 370 20.82 7.25 -4.27
N ARG A 371 21.02 6.03 -3.76
CA ARG A 371 20.35 4.81 -4.22
C ARG A 371 18.81 4.85 -4.03
N THR A 372 18.30 5.60 -3.08
CA THR A 372 16.87 5.75 -2.82
C THR A 372 16.29 7.09 -3.29
N HIS A 373 17.04 7.81 -4.12
CA HIS A 373 16.58 9.09 -4.68
C HIS A 373 15.36 8.93 -5.56
N THR A 374 14.37 9.82 -5.38
CA THR A 374 13.19 9.93 -6.26
C THR A 374 12.90 11.40 -6.57
N ASP A 375 12.80 11.73 -7.85
CA ASP A 375 12.23 12.98 -8.37
C ASP A 375 11.54 12.68 -9.67
N GLN A 376 10.25 12.35 -9.59
CA GLN A 376 9.47 11.95 -10.75
C GLN A 376 8.01 12.34 -10.65
N THR A 377 7.39 12.48 -11.83
CA THR A 377 5.94 12.64 -12.00
C THR A 377 5.47 11.70 -13.09
N THR A 378 4.38 10.97 -12.82
CA THR A 378 3.72 10.06 -13.73
C THR A 378 2.35 10.61 -14.11
N TYR A 379 2.09 10.70 -15.40
CA TYR A 379 0.77 11.01 -15.96
C TYR A 379 0.17 9.71 -16.48
N THR A 380 -1.01 9.36 -15.99
CA THR A 380 -1.72 8.13 -16.33
C THR A 380 -2.96 8.45 -17.16
N LEU A 381 -3.15 7.71 -18.24
CA LEU A 381 -4.39 7.71 -19.04
C LEU A 381 -4.81 6.28 -19.29
N GLY A 382 -6.11 6.01 -19.21
CA GLY A 382 -6.59 4.66 -19.45
C GLY A 382 -8.09 4.56 -19.59
N VAL A 383 -8.53 3.34 -19.85
CA VAL A 383 -9.94 2.97 -19.90
C VAL A 383 -10.13 1.61 -19.25
N ARG A 384 -11.18 1.50 -18.45
CA ARG A 384 -11.70 0.25 -17.89
C ARG A 384 -13.00 -0.10 -18.62
N TRP A 385 -13.13 -1.37 -19.03
CA TRP A 385 -14.33 -1.93 -19.61
C TRP A 385 -14.87 -3.07 -18.76
N ASP A 386 -15.98 -2.82 -18.09
CA ASP A 386 -16.71 -3.78 -17.26
C ASP A 386 -17.65 -4.59 -18.14
N PHE A 387 -17.14 -5.57 -18.92
CA PHE A 387 -17.94 -6.35 -19.88
C PHE A 387 -18.76 -7.47 -19.21
N ARG A 388 -18.41 -7.83 -17.97
CA ARG A 388 -19.18 -8.70 -17.07
C ARG A 388 -19.16 -8.14 -15.66
N ARG A 389 -20.08 -8.61 -14.81
CA ARG A 389 -20.18 -8.18 -13.41
C ARG A 389 -18.95 -8.54 -12.56
N ASP A 390 -18.27 -9.60 -12.95
CA ASP A 390 -17.15 -10.24 -12.28
C ASP A 390 -15.82 -10.10 -13.07
N MET A 391 -15.84 -9.39 -14.21
CA MET A 391 -14.66 -9.24 -15.07
C MET A 391 -14.55 -7.85 -15.68
N ALA A 392 -13.32 -7.33 -15.70
CA ALA A 392 -12.99 -6.05 -16.32
C ALA A 392 -11.72 -6.16 -17.18
N LEU A 393 -11.73 -5.54 -18.35
CA LEU A 393 -10.54 -5.33 -19.18
C LEU A 393 -10.08 -3.88 -19.04
N LYS A 394 -8.78 -3.67 -18.83
CA LYS A 394 -8.18 -2.34 -18.67
C LYS A 394 -7.04 -2.14 -19.66
N ALA A 395 -6.98 -0.96 -20.24
CA ALA A 395 -5.84 -0.48 -21.02
C ALA A 395 -5.33 0.82 -20.40
N GLN A 396 -4.02 0.94 -20.23
CA GLN A 396 -3.38 2.06 -19.53
C GLN A 396 -2.05 2.43 -20.16
N VAL A 397 -1.79 3.74 -20.20
CA VAL A 397 -0.48 4.31 -20.53
C VAL A 397 -0.03 5.18 -19.37
N ASP A 398 1.16 4.92 -18.84
CA ASP A 398 1.84 5.75 -17.86
C ASP A 398 3.01 6.47 -18.52
N MET A 399 3.02 7.79 -18.44
CA MET A 399 4.06 8.66 -18.96
C MET A 399 4.88 9.19 -17.78
N VAL A 400 6.00 8.54 -17.49
CA VAL A 400 6.91 8.89 -16.39
C VAL A 400 7.89 9.95 -16.88
N ARG A 401 8.07 10.99 -16.07
CA ARG A 401 9.00 12.10 -16.28
C ARG A 401 9.69 12.41 -14.97
N GLY A 402 11.02 12.32 -14.93
CA GLY A 402 11.79 12.52 -13.72
C GLY A 402 13.24 12.88 -13.98
N ALA A 403 14.01 13.02 -12.92
CA ALA A 403 15.44 13.17 -12.97
C ALA A 403 16.12 11.88 -13.46
N ARG A 404 17.33 11.98 -14.02
CA ARG A 404 18.08 10.81 -14.51
C ARG A 404 18.45 9.83 -13.39
N ASP A 405 18.67 10.35 -12.21
CA ASP A 405 19.04 9.65 -10.99
C ASP A 405 17.82 9.28 -10.11
N SER A 406 16.60 9.51 -10.60
CA SER A 406 15.36 9.03 -9.96
C SER A 406 15.14 7.55 -10.26
N ILE A 407 15.99 6.71 -9.67
CA ILE A 407 16.06 5.27 -9.99
C ILE A 407 15.35 4.37 -8.99
N TYR A 408 14.96 4.89 -7.84
CA TYR A 408 14.40 4.08 -6.75
C TYR A 408 13.08 3.39 -7.12
N LEU A 409 12.20 4.10 -7.84
CA LEU A 409 10.92 3.53 -8.27
C LEU A 409 11.01 2.76 -9.60
N TYR A 410 12.00 3.06 -10.42
CA TYR A 410 12.24 2.42 -11.72
C TYR A 410 13.73 2.05 -11.82
N PRO A 411 14.13 0.91 -11.25
CA PRO A 411 15.52 0.50 -11.24
C PRO A 411 16.13 0.52 -12.62
N THR A 412 17.33 1.09 -12.72
CA THR A 412 18.15 1.08 -13.92
C THR A 412 19.61 0.98 -13.51
N HIS A 413 20.40 0.27 -14.29
CA HIS A 413 21.86 0.23 -14.20
C HIS A 413 22.50 0.95 -15.39
N ASP A 414 21.71 1.65 -16.20
CA ASP A 414 22.11 2.25 -17.46
C ASP A 414 22.29 3.77 -17.30
N ALA A 415 23.54 4.24 -17.50
CA ALA A 415 23.89 5.65 -17.47
C ALA A 415 23.18 6.48 -18.58
N ASP A 416 22.65 5.81 -19.61
CA ASP A 416 21.95 6.46 -20.73
C ASP A 416 20.48 6.72 -20.44
N PHE A 417 19.95 6.26 -19.29
CA PHE A 417 18.58 6.61 -18.87
C PHE A 417 18.43 8.12 -18.68
N ASN A 418 17.45 8.69 -19.36
CA ASN A 418 17.23 10.15 -19.42
C ASN A 418 16.09 10.64 -18.51
N GLY A 419 15.60 9.80 -17.58
CA GLY A 419 14.49 10.12 -16.68
C GLY A 419 13.10 10.03 -17.34
N LYS A 420 12.99 9.57 -18.58
CA LYS A 420 11.73 9.50 -19.33
C LYS A 420 11.40 8.05 -19.71
N LEU A 421 10.19 7.63 -19.36
CA LEU A 421 9.72 6.27 -19.57
C LEU A 421 8.22 6.32 -19.90
N ASN A 422 7.78 5.55 -20.88
CA ASN A 422 6.36 5.29 -21.11
C ASN A 422 6.10 3.80 -20.91
N VAL A 423 5.05 3.50 -20.15
CA VAL A 423 4.62 2.12 -19.83
C VAL A 423 3.26 1.88 -20.48
N TYR A 424 3.15 0.84 -21.26
CA TYR A 424 1.91 0.41 -21.91
C TYR A 424 1.44 -0.87 -21.24
N SER A 425 0.22 -0.87 -20.71
CA SER A 425 -0.31 -1.97 -19.92
C SER A 425 -1.71 -2.38 -20.39
N LEU A 426 -1.95 -3.69 -20.37
CA LEU A 426 -3.26 -4.29 -20.57
C LEU A 426 -3.49 -5.30 -19.43
N ALA A 427 -4.67 -5.31 -18.84
CA ALA A 427 -5.00 -6.23 -17.76
C ALA A 427 -6.43 -6.74 -17.89
N LEU A 428 -6.60 -8.05 -17.73
CA LEU A 428 -7.89 -8.70 -17.53
C LEU A 428 -8.00 -9.05 -16.05
N ASP A 429 -8.89 -8.38 -15.35
CA ASP A 429 -9.20 -8.62 -13.93
C ASP A 429 -10.46 -9.44 -13.81
N PHE A 430 -10.48 -10.36 -12.84
CA PHE A 430 -11.65 -11.19 -12.54
C PHE A 430 -11.74 -11.48 -11.03
N VAL A 431 -12.99 -11.75 -10.59
CA VAL A 431 -13.32 -12.16 -9.22
C VAL A 431 -14.34 -13.32 -9.29
N PHE A 432 -14.32 -14.23 -8.31
CA PHE A 432 -15.22 -15.37 -8.24
C PHE A 432 -15.48 -15.86 -6.81
#